data_3473b013deb5ea81de670447e0530a5c
#
_entry.id   3473b013deb5ea81de670447e0530a5c
#
_cell.length_a   1.000
_cell.length_b   1.000
_cell.length_c   1.000
_cell.angle_alpha   90.00
_cell.angle_beta   90.00
_cell.angle_gamma   90.00
#
_symmetry.space_group_name_H-M   'P 1'
#
loop_
_entity.id
_entity.type
_entity.pdbx_description
1 polymer ?
#
loop_
_entity_poly.entity_id
_entity_poly.type
_entity_poly.pdbx_seq_one_letter_code
_entity_poly.pdbx_strand_id
1 'polypeptide(L)'
;MKVAICSVQEFNPTIGGIERVSVSLAEELIKKGVEVLFVACRKSPYSKPYVLPARQMFLPEPLDYCAGNVQALAHILKEEKVDILLNQNSHSELYNRTCFETKSASGVKLISVLHFSPDMRIRGNRHLVNFSYLSLKENLINALRDICTRFPLRYITMHDQCRMYRNLYLHSDKVVLLSNEFMKSYIKLSGVKEAFKLTAINNMLSFPYEKRNYPKKKQILWCGRLLFSQKRPDRILWVWKKLQDKLPDWNLVIVGDGPFSGQMRQLSERLSLERIEFTGFKDPVPYYKESSIFCMTSNHEGFPMVLTEAMQYGCVPVAFDSFESIHEIIEDGMNGFLVKPFDMDKYADKVLRLADNFKVDYVMNVMNSMERLMPENVVKLWISLFNSEMKCQL
;
A
#
# COMPACT_ATOMS: atom_id res chain seq x y z
N MET A 1 8.31 0.86 27.59
CA MET A 1 7.99 -0.14 26.55
C MET A 1 8.94 0.09 25.39
N LYS A 2 9.55 -1.00 24.92
CA LYS A 2 10.48 -0.98 23.79
C LYS A 2 10.00 -1.90 22.66
N VAL A 3 9.96 -1.39 21.44
CA VAL A 3 9.47 -2.09 20.25
C VAL A 3 10.61 -2.27 19.25
N ALA A 4 10.87 -3.49 18.83
CA ALA A 4 11.75 -3.77 17.69
C ALA A 4 10.92 -3.88 16.43
N ILE A 5 11.09 -2.96 15.51
CA ILE A 5 10.47 -3.02 14.17
C ILE A 5 11.42 -3.75 13.24
N CYS A 6 10.97 -4.87 12.69
CA CYS A 6 11.84 -5.75 11.89
C CYS A 6 11.34 -5.98 10.47
N SER A 7 12.27 -6.05 9.54
CA SER A 7 12.03 -6.31 8.12
C SER A 7 13.23 -7.02 7.46
N VAL A 8 13.02 -7.54 6.27
CA VAL A 8 14.10 -8.09 5.43
C VAL A 8 14.99 -6.97 4.90
N GLN A 9 14.39 -5.90 4.38
CA GLN A 9 15.11 -4.73 3.87
C GLN A 9 15.35 -3.71 4.98
N GLU A 10 16.42 -2.90 4.84
CA GLU A 10 16.66 -1.76 5.73
C GLU A 10 15.50 -0.77 5.73
N PHE A 11 15.31 -0.12 6.85
CA PHE A 11 14.31 0.94 6.98
C PHE A 11 14.86 2.25 6.44
N ASN A 12 14.44 2.58 5.23
CA ASN A 12 14.76 3.85 4.58
C ASN A 12 13.54 4.27 3.74
N PRO A 13 12.90 5.41 4.05
CA PRO A 13 11.64 5.83 3.41
C PRO A 13 11.77 6.11 1.90
N THR A 14 12.99 6.16 1.38
CA THR A 14 13.24 6.36 -0.05
C THR A 14 13.14 5.08 -0.88
N ILE A 15 13.09 3.90 -0.24
CA ILE A 15 13.07 2.59 -0.91
C ILE A 15 11.65 2.21 -1.33
N GLY A 16 10.69 2.30 -0.41
CA GLY A 16 9.33 1.81 -0.66
C GLY A 16 8.29 2.27 0.36
N GLY A 17 7.06 1.80 0.14
CA GLY A 17 5.92 2.18 0.98
C GLY A 17 5.98 1.57 2.39
N ILE A 18 6.41 0.31 2.52
CA ILE A 18 6.51 -0.38 3.82
C ILE A 18 7.55 0.32 4.68
N GLU A 19 8.71 0.64 4.11
CA GLU A 19 9.79 1.33 4.80
C GLU A 19 9.35 2.72 5.26
N ARG A 20 8.66 3.48 4.40
CA ARG A 20 8.12 4.81 4.72
C ARG A 20 7.14 4.73 5.88
N VAL A 21 6.15 3.85 5.81
CA VAL A 21 5.15 3.67 6.87
C VAL A 21 5.79 3.25 8.18
N SER A 22 6.79 2.35 8.14
CA SER A 22 7.50 1.89 9.33
C SER A 22 8.30 3.00 10.00
N VAL A 23 8.96 3.86 9.22
CA VAL A 23 9.71 5.01 9.74
C VAL A 23 8.74 6.04 10.34
N SER A 24 7.64 6.37 9.65
CA SER A 24 6.62 7.29 10.18
C SER A 24 5.98 6.75 11.46
N LEU A 25 5.72 5.43 11.55
CA LEU A 25 5.23 4.82 12.78
C LEU A 25 6.24 4.95 13.91
N ALA A 26 7.52 4.71 13.65
CA ALA A 26 8.58 4.86 14.65
C ALA A 26 8.69 6.29 15.19
N GLU A 27 8.63 7.29 14.30
CA GLU A 27 8.63 8.71 14.69
C GLU A 27 7.48 9.03 15.64
N GLU A 28 6.28 8.57 15.34
CA GLU A 28 5.12 8.82 16.19
C GLU A 28 5.16 8.05 17.53
N LEU A 29 5.65 6.82 17.51
CA LEU A 29 5.85 6.03 18.74
C LEU A 29 6.86 6.69 19.68
N ILE A 30 7.97 7.19 19.14
CA ILE A 30 9.01 7.90 19.93
C ILE A 30 8.44 9.18 20.54
N LYS A 31 7.65 9.97 19.79
CA LYS A 31 6.94 11.16 20.33
C LYS A 31 6.01 10.82 21.51
N LYS A 32 5.54 9.58 21.57
CA LYS A 32 4.69 9.07 22.67
C LYS A 32 5.46 8.34 23.78
N GLY A 33 6.79 8.42 23.78
CA GLY A 33 7.64 7.83 24.81
C GLY A 33 7.86 6.32 24.68
N VAL A 34 7.60 5.74 23.51
CA VAL A 34 7.94 4.35 23.21
C VAL A 34 9.36 4.31 22.64
N GLU A 35 10.22 3.47 23.21
CA GLU A 35 11.54 3.22 22.64
C GLU A 35 11.43 2.34 21.39
N VAL A 36 12.16 2.69 20.33
CA VAL A 36 12.14 1.96 19.06
C VAL A 36 13.55 1.53 18.67
N LEU A 37 13.64 0.30 18.15
CA LEU A 37 14.82 -0.27 17.53
C LEU A 37 14.43 -0.82 16.15
N PHE A 38 15.20 -0.50 15.11
CA PHE A 38 15.05 -1.15 13.81
C PHE A 38 16.00 -2.33 13.67
N VAL A 39 15.50 -3.45 13.12
CA VAL A 39 16.33 -4.62 12.79
C VAL A 39 16.04 -5.07 11.37
N ALA A 40 17.07 -5.19 10.54
CA ALA A 40 16.96 -5.59 9.14
C ALA A 40 17.95 -6.71 8.78
N CYS A 41 17.66 -7.47 7.72
CA CYS A 41 18.59 -8.49 7.21
C CYS A 41 19.62 -7.89 6.26
N ARG A 42 19.23 -6.97 5.39
CA ARG A 42 20.09 -6.48 4.31
C ARG A 42 19.85 -5.01 3.95
N LYS A 43 20.91 -4.38 3.45
CA LYS A 43 20.85 -3.04 2.85
C LYS A 43 20.27 -3.09 1.44
N SER A 44 19.62 -2.03 1.03
CA SER A 44 19.17 -1.86 -0.35
C SER A 44 20.23 -1.12 -1.17
N PRO A 45 20.54 -1.58 -2.40
CA PRO A 45 21.45 -0.84 -3.29
C PRO A 45 20.84 0.47 -3.82
N TYR A 46 19.55 0.70 -3.59
CA TYR A 46 18.81 1.87 -4.08
C TYR A 46 18.51 2.91 -3.00
N SER A 47 18.96 2.69 -1.75
CA SER A 47 18.75 3.64 -0.67
C SER A 47 19.53 4.93 -0.88
N LYS A 48 18.87 6.06 -0.64
CA LYS A 48 19.52 7.38 -0.54
C LYS A 48 19.86 7.66 0.93
N PRO A 49 20.87 8.51 1.22
CA PRO A 49 21.17 8.89 2.60
C PRO A 49 19.93 9.41 3.32
N TYR A 50 19.65 8.85 4.48
CA TYR A 50 18.55 9.23 5.35
C TYR A 50 18.92 9.01 6.82
N VAL A 51 18.55 9.95 7.68
CA VAL A 51 18.76 9.85 9.14
C VAL A 51 17.51 9.26 9.76
N LEU A 52 17.64 8.04 10.29
CA LEU A 52 16.53 7.36 10.95
C LEU A 52 16.23 7.95 12.33
N PRO A 53 14.98 7.92 12.79
CA PRO A 53 14.58 8.41 14.10
C PRO A 53 15.06 7.50 15.26
N ALA A 54 15.50 6.28 14.95
CA ALA A 54 16.02 5.31 15.91
C ALA A 54 17.20 4.53 15.34
N ARG A 55 17.97 3.87 16.21
CA ARG A 55 19.09 3.00 15.83
C ARG A 55 18.59 1.85 14.97
N GLN A 56 19.36 1.52 13.93
CA GLN A 56 19.13 0.34 13.08
C GLN A 56 20.29 -0.65 13.23
N MET A 57 19.96 -1.90 13.43
CA MET A 57 20.88 -3.03 13.49
C MET A 57 20.63 -3.95 12.30
N PHE A 58 21.67 -4.66 11.87
CA PHE A 58 21.58 -5.67 10.82
C PHE A 58 21.86 -7.06 11.37
N LEU A 59 21.10 -8.03 10.88
CA LEU A 59 21.36 -9.44 11.16
C LEU A 59 22.63 -9.91 10.42
N PRO A 60 23.30 -10.96 10.89
CA PRO A 60 24.59 -11.41 10.33
C PRO A 60 24.50 -11.78 8.84
N GLU A 61 23.41 -12.41 8.44
CA GLU A 61 23.22 -12.90 7.07
C GLU A 61 22.11 -12.13 6.33
N PRO A 62 22.32 -11.79 5.04
CA PRO A 62 21.33 -11.05 4.24
C PRO A 62 20.19 -11.95 3.74
N LEU A 63 19.82 -12.97 4.51
CA LEU A 63 18.82 -13.99 4.20
C LEU A 63 17.54 -13.77 5.00
N ASP A 64 16.41 -14.08 4.36
CA ASP A 64 15.11 -14.03 5.02
C ASP A 64 15.01 -15.04 6.18
N TYR A 65 15.68 -16.22 6.04
CA TYR A 65 15.75 -17.23 7.08
C TYR A 65 17.11 -17.94 7.09
N CYS A 66 17.72 -17.98 8.26
CA CYS A 66 18.77 -18.93 8.66
C CYS A 66 18.85 -19.02 10.18
N ALA A 67 19.38 -20.10 10.71
CA ALA A 67 19.49 -20.32 12.17
C ALA A 67 20.34 -19.24 12.86
N GLY A 68 21.41 -18.76 12.20
CA GLY A 68 22.24 -17.66 12.69
C GLY A 68 21.47 -16.36 12.90
N ASN A 69 20.58 -15.99 11.95
CA ASN A 69 19.72 -14.82 12.07
C ASN A 69 18.70 -14.96 13.22
N VAL A 70 18.12 -16.15 13.41
CA VAL A 70 17.21 -16.42 14.52
C VAL A 70 17.92 -16.22 15.87
N GLN A 71 19.12 -16.79 16.04
CA GLN A 71 19.91 -16.66 17.27
C GLN A 71 20.34 -15.21 17.51
N ALA A 72 20.83 -14.52 16.48
CA ALA A 72 21.25 -13.12 16.58
C ALA A 72 20.06 -12.21 16.93
N LEU A 73 18.91 -12.37 16.29
CA LEU A 73 17.71 -11.60 16.57
C LEU A 73 17.25 -11.85 18.02
N ALA A 74 17.18 -13.12 18.45
CA ALA A 74 16.79 -13.46 19.82
C ALA A 74 17.76 -12.85 20.87
N HIS A 75 19.06 -12.84 20.58
CA HIS A 75 20.07 -12.21 21.43
C HIS A 75 19.86 -10.68 21.50
N ILE A 76 19.72 -10.02 20.32
CA ILE A 76 19.44 -8.57 20.26
C ILE A 76 18.20 -8.23 21.10
N LEU A 77 17.09 -8.97 20.94
CA LEU A 77 15.85 -8.68 21.66
C LEU A 77 16.01 -8.80 23.19
N LYS A 78 16.81 -9.74 23.67
CA LYS A 78 17.11 -9.93 25.09
C LYS A 78 18.02 -8.82 25.65
N GLU A 79 19.14 -8.56 24.99
CA GLU A 79 20.08 -7.50 25.39
C GLU A 79 19.44 -6.12 25.42
N GLU A 80 18.64 -5.82 24.42
CA GLU A 80 17.94 -4.54 24.27
C GLU A 80 16.66 -4.46 25.14
N LYS A 81 16.29 -5.54 25.85
CA LYS A 81 15.06 -5.64 26.66
C LYS A 81 13.81 -5.22 25.86
N VAL A 82 13.67 -5.81 24.68
CA VAL A 82 12.54 -5.55 23.80
C VAL A 82 11.29 -6.25 24.31
N ASP A 83 10.19 -5.52 24.39
CA ASP A 83 8.89 -6.05 24.81
C ASP A 83 8.11 -6.66 23.64
N ILE A 84 8.18 -6.00 22.46
CA ILE A 84 7.39 -6.35 21.28
C ILE A 84 8.29 -6.42 20.05
N LEU A 85 8.19 -7.52 19.31
CA LEU A 85 8.73 -7.69 17.96
C LEU A 85 7.64 -7.39 16.94
N LEU A 86 7.78 -6.33 16.16
CA LEU A 86 6.84 -5.92 15.12
C LEU A 86 7.37 -6.32 13.74
N ASN A 87 6.81 -7.39 13.18
CA ASN A 87 7.19 -7.91 11.86
C ASN A 87 6.48 -7.14 10.74
N GLN A 88 7.22 -6.33 9.97
CA GLN A 88 6.70 -5.57 8.82
C GLN A 88 6.77 -6.35 7.50
N ASN A 89 7.35 -7.55 7.49
CA ASN A 89 7.56 -8.35 6.27
C ASN A 89 6.76 -9.65 6.25
N SER A 90 5.55 -9.65 6.82
CA SER A 90 4.73 -10.86 6.97
C SER A 90 4.27 -11.52 5.66
N HIS A 91 4.56 -10.92 4.51
CA HIS A 91 4.34 -11.51 3.19
C HIS A 91 5.44 -12.49 2.73
N SER A 92 6.58 -12.55 3.45
CA SER A 92 7.64 -13.55 3.25
C SER A 92 7.46 -14.70 4.25
N GLU A 93 7.16 -15.91 3.74
CA GLU A 93 7.00 -17.12 4.58
C GLU A 93 8.30 -17.44 5.32
N LEU A 94 9.45 -17.30 4.65
CA LEU A 94 10.76 -17.54 5.26
C LEU A 94 11.05 -16.57 6.39
N TYR A 95 10.78 -15.27 6.18
CA TYR A 95 11.01 -14.29 7.23
C TYR A 95 10.03 -14.43 8.41
N ASN A 96 8.80 -14.84 8.14
CA ASN A 96 7.85 -15.19 9.19
C ASN A 96 8.40 -16.31 10.07
N ARG A 97 9.04 -17.34 9.47
CA ARG A 97 9.69 -18.41 10.22
C ARG A 97 10.81 -17.88 11.12
N THR A 98 11.65 -16.96 10.63
CA THR A 98 12.64 -16.26 11.47
C THR A 98 11.99 -15.61 12.69
N CYS A 99 10.89 -14.86 12.50
CA CYS A 99 10.17 -14.20 13.59
C CYS A 99 9.53 -15.20 14.58
N PHE A 100 8.97 -16.32 14.08
CA PHE A 100 8.32 -17.33 14.92
C PHE A 100 9.34 -18.07 15.81
N GLU A 101 10.46 -18.50 15.25
CA GLU A 101 11.52 -19.17 16.00
C GLU A 101 12.19 -18.20 16.99
N THR A 102 12.40 -16.94 16.59
CA THR A 102 12.90 -15.88 17.48
C THR A 102 11.96 -15.64 18.67
N LYS A 103 10.64 -15.52 18.44
CA LYS A 103 9.64 -15.42 19.50
C LYS A 103 9.77 -16.57 20.50
N SER A 104 9.87 -17.81 19.99
CA SER A 104 10.01 -19.01 20.84
C SER A 104 11.29 -18.99 21.69
N ALA A 105 12.39 -18.43 21.14
CA ALA A 105 13.68 -18.36 21.83
C ALA A 105 13.81 -17.19 22.81
N SER A 106 13.10 -16.08 22.58
CA SER A 106 13.22 -14.85 23.38
C SER A 106 12.05 -14.61 24.33
N GLY A 107 10.87 -15.16 24.05
CA GLY A 107 9.65 -14.92 24.82
C GLY A 107 8.95 -13.58 24.56
N VAL A 108 9.43 -12.77 23.60
CA VAL A 108 8.81 -11.47 23.24
C VAL A 108 7.44 -11.64 22.60
N LYS A 109 6.60 -10.62 22.69
CA LYS A 109 5.33 -10.57 21.96
C LYS A 109 5.60 -10.33 20.47
N LEU A 110 4.99 -11.12 19.59
CA LEU A 110 5.11 -10.99 18.13
C LEU A 110 3.82 -10.42 17.55
N ILE A 111 3.93 -9.25 16.94
CA ILE A 111 2.87 -8.64 16.14
C ILE A 111 3.30 -8.63 14.68
N SER A 112 2.48 -9.22 13.81
CA SER A 112 2.78 -9.31 12.37
C SER A 112 1.85 -8.41 11.56
N VAL A 113 2.41 -7.58 10.67
CA VAL A 113 1.65 -6.62 9.86
C VAL A 113 1.56 -7.10 8.41
N LEU A 114 0.34 -7.27 7.90
CA LEU A 114 0.11 -7.63 6.52
C LEU A 114 -0.19 -6.39 5.67
N HIS A 115 0.81 -5.93 4.90
CA HIS A 115 0.74 -4.71 4.09
C HIS A 115 -0.04 -4.86 2.78
N PHE A 116 -0.46 -6.06 2.42
CA PHE A 116 -1.15 -6.34 1.16
C PHE A 116 -2.54 -6.92 1.42
N SER A 117 -3.44 -6.77 0.43
CA SER A 117 -4.71 -7.48 0.47
C SER A 117 -4.47 -9.00 0.52
N PRO A 118 -5.17 -9.74 1.40
CA PRO A 118 -4.99 -11.18 1.52
C PRO A 118 -5.19 -11.95 0.23
N ASP A 119 -6.01 -11.47 -0.69
CA ASP A 119 -6.31 -12.13 -1.96
C ASP A 119 -5.48 -11.61 -3.16
N MET A 120 -4.53 -10.71 -2.93
CA MET A 120 -3.74 -10.05 -3.98
C MET A 120 -3.10 -11.03 -4.96
N ARG A 121 -2.46 -12.11 -4.48
CA ARG A 121 -1.80 -13.10 -5.34
C ARG A 121 -2.81 -13.88 -6.19
N ILE A 122 -4.02 -14.10 -5.66
CA ILE A 122 -5.08 -14.82 -6.36
C ILE A 122 -5.72 -13.94 -7.44
N ARG A 123 -5.92 -12.64 -7.16
CA ARG A 123 -6.47 -11.66 -8.12
C ARG A 123 -5.46 -11.30 -9.20
N GLY A 124 -4.19 -11.11 -8.83
CA GLY A 124 -3.12 -10.69 -9.76
C GLY A 124 -2.86 -11.68 -10.91
N ASN A 125 -3.29 -12.93 -10.77
CA ASN A 125 -3.13 -13.98 -11.78
C ASN A 125 -4.31 -14.12 -12.75
N ARG A 126 -5.28 -13.19 -12.76
CA ARG A 126 -6.42 -13.26 -13.68
C ARG A 126 -6.11 -12.54 -15.00
N HIS A 127 -6.41 -13.18 -16.13
CA HIS A 127 -6.21 -12.61 -17.49
C HIS A 127 -6.86 -11.23 -17.65
N LEU A 128 -8.11 -11.04 -17.22
CA LEU A 128 -8.82 -9.76 -17.31
C LEU A 128 -8.12 -8.61 -16.57
N VAL A 129 -7.39 -8.94 -15.49
CA VAL A 129 -6.57 -7.97 -14.74
C VAL A 129 -5.34 -7.55 -15.53
N ASN A 130 -4.78 -8.47 -16.34
CA ASN A 130 -3.57 -8.28 -17.13
C ASN A 130 -3.84 -7.97 -18.60
N PHE A 131 -5.11 -7.72 -19.00
CA PHE A 131 -5.45 -7.34 -20.35
C PHE A 131 -4.70 -6.08 -20.76
N SER A 132 -3.95 -6.17 -21.88
CA SER A 132 -3.17 -5.06 -22.43
C SER A 132 -3.86 -4.48 -23.65
N TYR A 133 -4.08 -3.19 -23.69
CA TYR A 133 -4.53 -2.49 -24.87
C TYR A 133 -3.43 -2.33 -25.94
N LEU A 134 -2.18 -2.69 -25.62
CA LEU A 134 -1.02 -2.56 -26.49
C LEU A 134 -0.80 -3.76 -27.39
N SER A 135 -1.20 -4.97 -26.97
CA SER A 135 -0.80 -6.20 -27.65
C SER A 135 -1.88 -7.27 -27.59
N LEU A 136 -2.49 -7.56 -28.74
CA LEU A 136 -3.40 -8.71 -28.91
C LEU A 136 -2.68 -10.05 -28.66
N LYS A 137 -1.40 -10.14 -29.08
CA LYS A 137 -0.57 -11.35 -28.88
C LYS A 137 -0.35 -11.63 -27.40
N GLU A 138 -0.01 -10.60 -26.60
CA GLU A 138 0.14 -10.76 -25.14
C GLU A 138 -1.19 -11.13 -24.47
N ASN A 139 -2.30 -10.57 -24.92
CA ASN A 139 -3.62 -10.91 -24.41
C ASN A 139 -3.98 -12.37 -24.69
N LEU A 140 -3.66 -12.87 -25.90
CA LEU A 140 -3.87 -14.28 -26.25
C LEU A 140 -2.99 -15.21 -25.43
N ILE A 141 -1.71 -14.86 -25.24
CA ILE A 141 -0.77 -15.60 -24.39
C ILE A 141 -1.28 -15.61 -22.93
N ASN A 142 -1.72 -14.49 -22.40
CA ASN A 142 -2.26 -14.39 -21.06
C ASN A 142 -3.56 -15.19 -20.90
N ALA A 143 -4.43 -15.21 -21.92
CA ALA A 143 -5.64 -16.02 -21.91
C ALA A 143 -5.33 -17.52 -21.93
N LEU A 144 -4.40 -17.95 -22.80
CA LEU A 144 -3.93 -19.35 -22.83
C LEU A 144 -3.25 -19.75 -21.52
N ARG A 145 -2.40 -18.88 -20.98
CA ARG A 145 -1.78 -19.09 -19.68
C ARG A 145 -2.82 -19.21 -18.56
N ASP A 146 -3.85 -18.38 -18.55
CA ASP A 146 -4.96 -18.47 -17.59
C ASP A 146 -5.69 -19.83 -17.69
N ILE A 147 -5.90 -20.32 -18.90
CA ILE A 147 -6.54 -21.63 -19.13
C ILE A 147 -5.63 -22.76 -18.67
N CYS A 148 -4.36 -22.76 -19.09
CA CYS A 148 -3.40 -23.84 -18.78
C CYS A 148 -2.95 -23.87 -17.31
N THR A 149 -2.88 -22.70 -16.65
CA THR A 149 -2.43 -22.57 -15.25
C THR A 149 -3.58 -22.43 -14.26
N ARG A 150 -4.82 -22.37 -14.75
CA ARG A 150 -6.01 -22.02 -13.96
C ARG A 150 -6.31 -23.00 -12.82
N PHE A 151 -5.94 -24.26 -12.96
CA PHE A 151 -6.20 -25.27 -11.95
C PHE A 151 -4.96 -25.63 -11.12
N PRO A 152 -3.81 -26.06 -11.66
CA PRO A 152 -2.71 -26.50 -10.80
C PRO A 152 -1.96 -25.36 -10.12
N LEU A 153 -1.55 -24.32 -10.85
CA LEU A 153 -0.77 -23.21 -10.24
C LEU A 153 -1.61 -22.36 -9.28
N ARG A 154 -2.87 -22.13 -9.62
CA ARG A 154 -3.78 -21.39 -8.73
C ARG A 154 -4.07 -22.16 -7.47
N TYR A 155 -4.21 -23.49 -7.57
CA TYR A 155 -4.42 -24.35 -6.42
C TYR A 155 -3.19 -24.35 -5.52
N ILE A 156 -1.99 -24.51 -6.08
CA ILE A 156 -0.72 -24.49 -5.34
C ILE A 156 -0.52 -23.12 -4.67
N THR A 157 -0.65 -22.04 -5.43
CA THR A 157 -0.50 -20.68 -4.90
C THR A 157 -1.52 -20.38 -3.80
N MET A 158 -2.76 -20.82 -3.97
CA MET A 158 -3.81 -20.66 -2.98
C MET A 158 -3.51 -21.49 -1.73
N HIS A 159 -3.08 -22.74 -1.89
CA HIS A 159 -2.74 -23.62 -0.78
C HIS A 159 -1.56 -23.06 0.04
N ASP A 160 -0.49 -22.62 -0.62
CA ASP A 160 0.66 -22.02 0.06
C ASP A 160 0.29 -20.73 0.79
N GLN A 161 -0.55 -19.89 0.18
CA GLN A 161 -1.04 -18.68 0.80
C GLN A 161 -1.94 -18.95 2.01
N CYS A 162 -2.83 -19.93 1.91
CA CYS A 162 -3.67 -20.37 3.02
C CYS A 162 -2.81 -20.89 4.19
N ARG A 163 -1.80 -21.72 3.89
CA ARG A 163 -0.86 -22.22 4.89
C ARG A 163 -0.09 -21.07 5.55
N MET A 164 0.44 -20.14 4.76
CA MET A 164 1.18 -18.99 5.27
C MET A 164 0.31 -18.14 6.22
N TYR A 165 -0.92 -17.78 5.84
CA TYR A 165 -1.81 -16.99 6.69
C TYR A 165 -2.25 -17.74 7.94
N ARG A 166 -2.50 -19.04 7.83
CA ARG A 166 -2.79 -19.86 8.99
C ARG A 166 -1.62 -19.89 9.97
N ASN A 167 -0.39 -20.09 9.47
CA ASN A 167 0.81 -20.06 10.30
C ASN A 167 1.03 -18.68 10.93
N LEU A 168 0.82 -17.61 10.16
CA LEU A 168 0.92 -16.24 10.66
C LEU A 168 -0.03 -16.02 11.86
N TYR A 169 -1.28 -16.46 11.73
CA TYR A 169 -2.26 -16.39 12.81
C TYR A 169 -1.91 -17.23 14.02
N LEU A 170 -1.45 -18.46 13.81
CA LEU A 170 -1.13 -19.39 14.91
C LEU A 170 0.06 -18.91 15.73
N HIS A 171 1.11 -18.44 15.09
CA HIS A 171 2.39 -18.14 15.72
C HIS A 171 2.53 -16.67 16.17
N SER A 172 1.77 -15.74 15.63
CA SER A 172 1.74 -14.35 16.12
C SER A 172 0.81 -14.20 17.33
N ASP A 173 1.08 -13.24 18.21
CA ASP A 173 0.14 -12.83 19.26
C ASP A 173 -0.99 -12.00 18.64
N LYS A 174 -0.64 -11.11 17.70
CA LYS A 174 -1.60 -10.36 16.86
C LYS A 174 -1.17 -10.32 15.41
N VAL A 175 -2.15 -10.24 14.53
CA VAL A 175 -1.97 -9.97 13.10
C VAL A 175 -2.71 -8.67 12.77
N VAL A 176 -1.97 -7.67 12.33
CA VAL A 176 -2.51 -6.37 11.94
C VAL A 176 -2.74 -6.37 10.43
N LEU A 177 -3.96 -6.07 10.03
CA LEU A 177 -4.37 -5.84 8.66
C LEU A 177 -4.49 -4.34 8.41
N LEU A 178 -4.28 -3.88 7.18
CA LEU A 178 -4.37 -2.44 6.87
C LEU A 178 -5.80 -1.94 6.67
N SER A 179 -6.80 -2.83 6.67
CA SER A 179 -8.21 -2.48 6.49
C SER A 179 -9.10 -3.53 7.17
N ASN A 180 -10.23 -3.10 7.73
CA ASN A 180 -11.27 -4.01 8.23
C ASN A 180 -11.85 -4.89 7.13
N GLU A 181 -11.91 -4.37 5.91
CA GLU A 181 -12.39 -5.10 4.73
C GLU A 181 -11.55 -6.36 4.44
N PHE A 182 -10.29 -6.38 4.88
CA PHE A 182 -9.41 -7.55 4.72
C PHE A 182 -9.72 -8.71 5.66
N MET A 183 -10.48 -8.49 6.72
CA MET A 183 -10.75 -9.53 7.72
C MET A 183 -11.47 -10.73 7.13
N LYS A 184 -12.52 -10.51 6.33
CA LYS A 184 -13.27 -11.57 5.68
C LYS A 184 -12.40 -12.44 4.76
N SER A 185 -11.60 -11.79 3.92
CA SER A 185 -10.68 -12.46 3.00
C SER A 185 -9.59 -13.22 3.74
N TYR A 186 -9.03 -12.63 4.80
CA TYR A 186 -8.03 -13.30 5.63
C TYR A 186 -8.58 -14.56 6.32
N ILE A 187 -9.72 -14.46 6.98
CA ILE A 187 -10.39 -15.60 7.66
C ILE A 187 -10.69 -16.70 6.64
N LYS A 188 -11.26 -16.35 5.48
CA LYS A 188 -11.56 -17.30 4.41
C LYS A 188 -10.31 -18.04 3.91
N LEU A 189 -9.20 -17.33 3.73
CA LEU A 189 -7.96 -17.91 3.20
C LEU A 189 -7.19 -18.70 4.26
N SER A 190 -7.09 -18.19 5.48
CA SER A 190 -6.39 -18.87 6.58
C SER A 190 -7.15 -20.08 7.12
N GLY A 191 -8.46 -20.12 6.93
CA GLY A 191 -9.33 -21.17 7.49
C GLY A 191 -9.43 -21.13 9.02
N VAL A 192 -9.05 -20.01 9.65
CA VAL A 192 -9.20 -19.82 11.09
C VAL A 192 -10.68 -19.59 11.44
N LYS A 193 -11.14 -20.19 12.56
CA LYS A 193 -12.53 -20.08 13.00
C LYS A 193 -12.79 -18.84 13.82
N GLU A 194 -11.79 -18.36 14.54
CA GLU A 194 -11.85 -17.24 15.46
C GLU A 194 -10.96 -16.11 14.98
N ALA A 195 -11.37 -14.86 15.20
CA ALA A 195 -10.67 -13.69 14.69
C ALA A 195 -10.01 -12.83 15.79
N PHE A 196 -9.97 -13.31 17.05
CA PHE A 196 -9.53 -12.49 18.20
C PHE A 196 -8.07 -12.01 18.11
N LYS A 197 -7.24 -12.65 17.30
CA LYS A 197 -5.87 -12.18 17.02
C LYS A 197 -5.79 -11.18 15.87
N LEU A 198 -6.88 -11.00 15.09
CA LEU A 198 -6.89 -10.05 14.00
C LEU A 198 -7.28 -8.66 14.51
N THR A 199 -6.62 -7.65 14.01
CA THR A 199 -7.02 -6.25 14.20
C THR A 199 -6.73 -5.48 12.91
N ALA A 200 -7.44 -4.38 12.68
CA ALA A 200 -7.17 -3.50 11.55
C ALA A 200 -6.64 -2.16 12.06
N ILE A 201 -5.50 -1.74 11.50
CA ILE A 201 -4.92 -0.41 11.72
C ILE A 201 -4.47 0.10 10.36
N ASN A 202 -5.11 1.18 9.90
CA ASN A 202 -4.76 1.79 8.62
C ASN A 202 -3.36 2.42 8.67
N ASN A 203 -2.75 2.58 7.50
CA ASN A 203 -1.56 3.41 7.39
C ASN A 203 -1.91 4.87 7.72
N MET A 204 -1.02 5.54 8.46
CA MET A 204 -1.15 6.97 8.71
C MET A 204 -0.77 7.80 7.47
N LEU A 205 -1.19 9.06 7.44
CA LEU A 205 -0.79 10.00 6.40
C LEU A 205 0.74 10.17 6.39
N SER A 206 1.31 10.26 5.19
CA SER A 206 2.76 10.34 4.99
C SER A 206 3.31 11.76 5.14
N PHE A 207 2.45 12.77 5.03
CA PHE A 207 2.85 14.17 5.08
C PHE A 207 2.13 14.88 6.23
N PRO A 208 2.70 15.99 6.75
CA PRO A 208 2.02 16.81 7.74
C PRO A 208 0.63 17.21 7.25
N TYR A 209 -0.38 17.01 8.08
CA TYR A 209 -1.75 17.39 7.74
C TYR A 209 -1.99 18.86 8.07
N GLU A 210 -2.36 19.63 7.03
CA GLU A 210 -2.75 21.04 7.18
C GLU A 210 -4.16 21.20 6.61
N LYS A 211 -5.11 21.56 7.47
CA LYS A 211 -6.48 21.89 7.03
C LYS A 211 -6.47 23.26 6.36
N ARG A 212 -6.05 23.28 5.10
CA ARG A 212 -5.89 24.50 4.30
C ARG A 212 -6.53 24.31 2.94
N ASN A 213 -7.30 25.30 2.50
CA ASN A 213 -7.79 25.30 1.14
C ASN A 213 -6.63 25.64 0.17
N TYR A 214 -6.31 24.66 -0.68
CA TYR A 214 -5.32 24.84 -1.74
C TYR A 214 -6.02 25.26 -3.02
N PRO A 215 -5.54 26.32 -3.72
CA PRO A 215 -6.11 26.70 -5.01
C PRO A 215 -5.91 25.57 -6.02
N LYS A 216 -7.03 25.09 -6.57
CA LYS A 216 -7.04 23.97 -7.51
C LYS A 216 -7.01 24.45 -8.95
N LYS A 217 -6.16 23.80 -9.76
CA LYS A 217 -6.09 23.97 -11.20
C LYS A 217 -7.00 22.96 -11.90
N LYS A 218 -7.44 23.25 -13.11
CA LYS A 218 -8.11 22.29 -14.01
C LYS A 218 -7.14 21.19 -14.45
N GLN A 219 -6.75 20.35 -13.51
CA GLN A 219 -5.72 19.35 -13.64
C GLN A 219 -6.17 18.01 -13.09
N ILE A 220 -6.02 16.97 -13.89
CA ILE A 220 -6.17 15.56 -13.52
C ILE A 220 -4.79 15.03 -13.22
N LEU A 221 -4.65 14.38 -12.07
CA LEU A 221 -3.40 13.80 -11.60
C LEU A 221 -3.49 12.29 -11.54
N TRP A 222 -2.46 11.63 -12.05
CA TRP A 222 -2.15 10.25 -11.75
C TRP A 222 -0.76 10.21 -11.10
N CYS A 223 -0.62 9.49 -9.98
CA CYS A 223 0.65 9.41 -9.26
C CYS A 223 0.96 7.98 -8.83
N GLY A 224 2.20 7.55 -9.04
CA GLY A 224 2.66 6.25 -8.58
C GLY A 224 3.80 5.66 -9.42
N ARG A 225 4.27 4.48 -8.99
CA ARG A 225 5.25 3.73 -9.78
C ARG A 225 4.61 3.23 -11.07
N LEU A 226 5.23 3.50 -12.21
CA LEU A 226 4.73 3.06 -13.52
C LEU A 226 4.95 1.55 -13.68
N LEU A 227 4.08 0.77 -13.01
CA LEU A 227 4.09 -0.69 -12.99
C LEU A 227 2.80 -1.24 -13.61
N PHE A 228 2.92 -1.90 -14.76
CA PHE A 228 1.77 -2.39 -15.52
C PHE A 228 0.91 -3.40 -14.75
N SER A 229 1.52 -4.37 -14.09
CA SER A 229 0.80 -5.47 -13.42
C SER A 229 -0.12 -5.01 -12.29
N GLN A 230 0.28 -3.97 -11.55
CA GLN A 230 -0.43 -3.49 -10.38
C GLN A 230 -1.15 -2.16 -10.62
N LYS A 231 -0.39 -1.11 -10.99
CA LYS A 231 -0.90 0.27 -11.04
C LYS A 231 -1.68 0.60 -12.30
N ARG A 232 -1.45 -0.14 -13.39
CA ARG A 232 -2.13 0.03 -14.69
C ARG A 232 -2.18 1.49 -15.16
N PRO A 233 -1.02 2.15 -15.27
CA PRO A 233 -0.95 3.54 -15.72
C PRO A 233 -1.44 3.73 -17.17
N ASP A 234 -1.42 2.68 -17.99
CA ASP A 234 -1.97 2.69 -19.34
C ASP A 234 -3.44 3.12 -19.40
N ARG A 235 -4.22 2.77 -18.39
CA ARG A 235 -5.66 3.07 -18.36
C ARG A 235 -5.96 4.55 -18.30
N ILE A 236 -5.14 5.35 -17.59
CA ILE A 236 -5.39 6.80 -17.54
C ILE A 236 -5.19 7.46 -18.89
N LEU A 237 -4.30 6.95 -19.75
CA LEU A 237 -4.14 7.45 -21.11
C LEU A 237 -5.39 7.21 -21.98
N TRP A 238 -6.00 6.02 -21.84
CA TRP A 238 -7.26 5.71 -22.51
C TRP A 238 -8.44 6.54 -21.98
N VAL A 239 -8.48 6.80 -20.69
CA VAL A 239 -9.45 7.72 -20.09
C VAL A 239 -9.24 9.13 -20.64
N TRP A 240 -8.00 9.61 -20.67
CA TRP A 240 -7.69 10.94 -21.18
C TRP A 240 -8.03 11.09 -22.67
N LYS A 241 -7.80 10.06 -23.49
CA LYS A 241 -8.23 10.06 -24.90
C LYS A 241 -9.73 10.33 -25.09
N LYS A 242 -10.55 9.87 -24.15
CA LYS A 242 -12.00 10.09 -24.18
C LYS A 242 -12.40 11.49 -23.65
N LEU A 243 -11.51 12.15 -22.93
CA LEU A 243 -11.77 13.41 -22.22
C LEU A 243 -11.14 14.64 -22.89
N GLN A 244 -9.97 14.50 -23.53
CA GLN A 244 -9.20 15.65 -23.96
C GLN A 244 -9.97 16.63 -24.85
N ASP A 245 -10.83 16.16 -25.77
CA ASP A 245 -11.62 17.00 -26.66
C ASP A 245 -12.83 17.63 -25.93
N LYS A 246 -13.30 17.01 -24.84
CA LYS A 246 -14.43 17.48 -24.03
C LYS A 246 -13.98 18.43 -22.92
N LEU A 247 -12.71 18.38 -22.56
CA LEU A 247 -12.09 19.17 -21.48
C LEU A 247 -10.91 20.01 -22.03
N PRO A 248 -11.15 20.99 -22.90
CA PRO A 248 -10.09 21.72 -23.61
C PRO A 248 -9.18 22.54 -22.67
N ASP A 249 -9.69 22.94 -21.51
CA ASP A 249 -8.95 23.73 -20.51
C ASP A 249 -8.27 22.88 -19.44
N TRP A 250 -8.41 21.56 -19.50
CA TRP A 250 -7.82 20.65 -18.54
C TRP A 250 -6.53 20.03 -19.08
N ASN A 251 -5.66 19.62 -18.16
CA ASN A 251 -4.46 18.86 -18.48
C ASN A 251 -4.37 17.59 -17.62
N LEU A 252 -3.66 16.60 -18.14
CA LEU A 252 -3.31 15.37 -17.42
C LEU A 252 -1.85 15.43 -17.01
N VAL A 253 -1.57 15.23 -15.72
CA VAL A 253 -0.20 15.11 -15.18
C VAL A 253 0.01 13.72 -14.62
N ILE A 254 1.13 13.10 -15.02
CA ILE A 254 1.55 11.78 -14.57
C ILE A 254 2.86 11.94 -13.81
N VAL A 255 2.78 11.75 -12.48
CA VAL A 255 3.92 11.85 -11.55
C VAL A 255 4.40 10.46 -11.19
N GLY A 256 5.64 10.16 -11.49
CA GLY A 256 6.27 8.90 -11.18
C GLY A 256 7.08 8.31 -12.32
N ASP A 257 7.77 7.23 -12.01
CA ASP A 257 8.61 6.50 -12.96
C ASP A 257 8.50 4.99 -12.72
N GLY A 258 9.03 4.20 -13.63
CA GLY A 258 9.04 2.76 -13.50
C GLY A 258 9.30 2.02 -14.81
N PRO A 259 9.28 0.68 -14.76
CA PRO A 259 9.59 -0.14 -15.93
C PRO A 259 8.69 0.08 -17.15
N PHE A 260 7.51 0.66 -16.95
CA PHE A 260 6.52 0.89 -18.00
C PHE A 260 6.57 2.32 -18.59
N SER A 261 7.53 3.16 -18.20
CA SER A 261 7.63 4.56 -18.61
C SER A 261 7.76 4.75 -20.12
N GLY A 262 8.59 3.94 -20.78
CA GLY A 262 8.77 3.99 -22.24
C GLY A 262 7.48 3.66 -22.99
N GLN A 263 6.79 2.58 -22.59
CA GLN A 263 5.54 2.17 -23.21
C GLN A 263 4.42 3.20 -23.00
N MET A 264 4.41 3.91 -21.86
CA MET A 264 3.46 4.99 -21.60
C MET A 264 3.60 6.13 -22.62
N ARG A 265 4.84 6.57 -22.90
CA ARG A 265 5.12 7.62 -23.89
C ARG A 265 4.71 7.18 -25.30
N GLN A 266 5.11 5.98 -25.72
CA GLN A 266 4.71 5.41 -27.01
C GLN A 266 3.19 5.30 -27.14
N LEU A 267 2.49 4.90 -26.08
CA LEU A 267 1.03 4.83 -26.10
C LEU A 267 0.40 6.22 -26.23
N SER A 268 0.94 7.21 -25.52
CA SER A 268 0.48 8.61 -25.60
C SER A 268 0.60 9.15 -27.03
N GLU A 269 1.72 8.91 -27.72
CA GLU A 269 1.95 9.28 -29.11
C GLU A 269 0.97 8.58 -30.06
N ARG A 270 0.81 7.25 -29.92
CA ARG A 270 -0.14 6.46 -30.73
C ARG A 270 -1.58 6.92 -30.60
N LEU A 271 -1.98 7.38 -29.42
CA LEU A 271 -3.32 7.91 -29.16
C LEU A 271 -3.46 9.39 -29.52
N SER A 272 -2.38 10.04 -29.98
CA SER A 272 -2.33 11.48 -30.26
C SER A 272 -2.89 12.28 -29.07
N LEU A 273 -2.31 12.04 -27.88
CA LEU A 273 -2.73 12.75 -26.68
C LEU A 273 -2.07 14.11 -26.59
N GLU A 274 -2.88 15.11 -26.29
CA GLU A 274 -2.46 16.49 -26.06
C GLU A 274 -2.61 16.86 -24.57
N ARG A 275 -1.97 17.93 -24.15
CA ARG A 275 -2.07 18.49 -22.79
C ARG A 275 -1.78 17.45 -21.71
N ILE A 276 -0.77 16.59 -21.95
CA ILE A 276 -0.28 15.57 -21.04
C ILE A 276 1.17 15.85 -20.64
N GLU A 277 1.47 15.75 -19.36
CA GLU A 277 2.82 15.90 -18.81
C GLU A 277 3.26 14.61 -18.12
N PHE A 278 4.43 14.11 -18.48
CA PHE A 278 5.14 13.03 -17.76
C PHE A 278 6.31 13.63 -17.00
N THR A 279 6.18 13.78 -15.70
CA THR A 279 7.18 14.47 -14.85
C THR A 279 8.40 13.61 -14.52
N GLY A 280 8.28 12.28 -14.65
CA GLY A 280 9.23 11.33 -14.07
C GLY A 280 9.07 11.25 -12.54
N PHE A 281 10.09 10.70 -11.88
CA PHE A 281 10.10 10.63 -10.41
C PHE A 281 10.39 12.01 -9.80
N LYS A 282 9.37 12.60 -9.19
CA LYS A 282 9.45 13.90 -8.48
C LYS A 282 8.71 13.84 -7.15
N ASP A 283 8.93 14.83 -6.29
CA ASP A 283 8.10 15.05 -5.12
C ASP A 283 6.65 15.29 -5.56
N PRO A 284 5.69 14.46 -5.11
CA PRO A 284 4.30 14.58 -5.53
C PRO A 284 3.52 15.70 -4.84
N VAL A 285 4.01 16.24 -3.72
CA VAL A 285 3.29 17.22 -2.89
C VAL A 285 2.85 18.46 -3.66
N PRO A 286 3.68 19.14 -4.49
CA PRO A 286 3.23 20.26 -5.29
C PRO A 286 2.06 19.92 -6.22
N TYR A 287 2.10 18.73 -6.83
CA TYR A 287 1.05 18.25 -7.74
C TYR A 287 -0.25 17.92 -6.99
N TYR A 288 -0.17 17.32 -5.79
CA TYR A 288 -1.35 17.10 -4.93
C TYR A 288 -2.01 18.43 -4.54
N LYS A 289 -1.22 19.45 -4.21
CA LYS A 289 -1.76 20.79 -3.84
C LYS A 289 -2.51 21.45 -4.99
N GLU A 290 -2.02 21.31 -6.20
CA GLU A 290 -2.56 22.01 -7.38
C GLU A 290 -3.67 21.26 -8.11
N SER A 291 -3.66 19.92 -8.10
CA SER A 291 -4.60 19.13 -8.90
C SER A 291 -5.99 19.10 -8.28
N SER A 292 -7.02 19.17 -9.13
CA SER A 292 -8.42 19.03 -8.72
C SER A 292 -8.85 17.58 -8.56
N ILE A 293 -8.49 16.71 -9.51
CA ILE A 293 -8.94 15.32 -9.59
C ILE A 293 -7.74 14.40 -9.52
N PHE A 294 -7.84 13.36 -8.69
CA PHE A 294 -6.88 12.27 -8.64
C PHE A 294 -7.46 11.02 -9.24
N CYS A 295 -6.80 10.46 -10.25
CA CYS A 295 -7.25 9.23 -10.91
C CYS A 295 -6.44 8.03 -10.47
N MET A 296 -7.12 7.00 -9.95
CA MET A 296 -6.52 5.74 -9.54
C MET A 296 -7.00 4.58 -10.40
N THR A 297 -6.09 3.98 -11.16
CA THR A 297 -6.42 2.95 -12.16
C THR A 297 -5.91 1.55 -11.81
N SER A 298 -5.48 1.34 -10.58
CA SER A 298 -4.84 0.12 -10.08
C SER A 298 -5.72 -1.12 -10.20
N ASN A 299 -5.10 -2.27 -10.41
CA ASN A 299 -5.75 -3.58 -10.35
C ASN A 299 -6.01 -4.03 -8.90
N HIS A 300 -5.06 -3.78 -8.02
CA HIS A 300 -5.08 -4.18 -6.63
C HIS A 300 -4.13 -3.30 -5.81
N GLU A 301 -4.50 -3.09 -4.55
CA GLU A 301 -3.68 -2.38 -3.55
C GLU A 301 -3.80 -3.07 -2.18
N GLY A 302 -2.86 -2.76 -1.29
CA GLY A 302 -3.03 -2.98 0.14
C GLY A 302 -3.83 -1.83 0.73
N PHE A 303 -3.12 -0.78 1.14
CA PHE A 303 -3.72 0.51 1.53
C PHE A 303 -2.98 1.60 0.76
N PRO A 304 -3.60 2.16 -0.31
CA PRO A 304 -2.89 2.98 -1.30
C PRO A 304 -2.51 4.35 -0.76
N MET A 305 -1.24 4.51 -0.36
CA MET A 305 -0.70 5.75 0.19
C MET A 305 -0.91 6.96 -0.73
N VAL A 306 -0.62 6.80 -2.04
CA VAL A 306 -0.78 7.90 -3.02
C VAL A 306 -2.22 8.42 -3.12
N LEU A 307 -3.21 7.58 -2.82
CA LEU A 307 -4.61 7.97 -2.78
C LEU A 307 -4.90 8.85 -1.55
N THR A 308 -4.53 8.37 -0.37
CA THR A 308 -4.73 9.12 0.89
C THR A 308 -3.88 10.39 0.92
N GLU A 309 -2.68 10.36 0.34
CA GLU A 309 -1.83 11.53 0.14
C GLU A 309 -2.51 12.58 -0.76
N ALA A 310 -3.06 12.19 -1.91
CA ALA A 310 -3.79 13.11 -2.79
C ALA A 310 -5.04 13.70 -2.10
N MET A 311 -5.79 12.85 -1.39
CA MET A 311 -6.98 13.26 -0.64
C MET A 311 -6.63 14.21 0.52
N GLN A 312 -5.51 14.02 1.18
CA GLN A 312 -5.01 14.91 2.24
C GLN A 312 -4.87 16.36 1.76
N TYR A 313 -4.52 16.54 0.50
CA TYR A 313 -4.39 17.87 -0.13
C TYR A 313 -5.64 18.27 -0.92
N GLY A 314 -6.76 17.56 -0.77
CA GLY A 314 -8.04 17.91 -1.36
C GLY A 314 -8.18 17.58 -2.85
N CYS A 315 -7.38 16.66 -3.40
CA CYS A 315 -7.67 16.09 -4.72
C CYS A 315 -8.88 15.16 -4.60
N VAL A 316 -9.93 15.39 -5.39
CA VAL A 316 -11.11 14.52 -5.39
C VAL A 316 -10.80 13.23 -6.15
N PRO A 317 -10.85 12.06 -5.49
CA PRO A 317 -10.46 10.82 -6.14
C PRO A 317 -11.57 10.25 -7.03
N VAL A 318 -11.15 9.71 -8.17
CA VAL A 318 -11.92 8.76 -8.98
C VAL A 318 -11.11 7.48 -9.06
N ALA A 319 -11.67 6.35 -8.66
CA ALA A 319 -10.97 5.08 -8.60
C ALA A 319 -11.82 3.93 -9.12
N PHE A 320 -11.17 2.88 -9.64
CA PHE A 320 -11.86 1.61 -9.86
C PHE A 320 -12.13 0.92 -8.52
N ASP A 321 -13.33 0.37 -8.38
CA ASP A 321 -13.71 -0.54 -7.30
C ASP A 321 -13.06 -1.92 -7.50
N SER A 322 -11.73 -1.97 -7.44
CA SER A 322 -10.93 -3.13 -7.82
C SER A 322 -10.24 -3.84 -6.65
N PHE A 323 -10.29 -3.27 -5.45
CA PHE A 323 -9.66 -3.83 -4.25
C PHE A 323 -10.45 -3.47 -2.99
N GLU A 324 -10.40 -4.33 -1.97
CA GLU A 324 -11.29 -4.28 -0.81
C GLU A 324 -11.14 -3.00 0.02
N SER A 325 -9.89 -2.57 0.31
CA SER A 325 -9.65 -1.39 1.16
C SER A 325 -10.14 -0.06 0.58
N ILE A 326 -10.56 -0.02 -0.69
CA ILE A 326 -11.04 1.21 -1.33
C ILE A 326 -12.29 1.75 -0.65
N HIS A 327 -13.19 0.87 -0.18
CA HIS A 327 -14.44 1.23 0.49
C HIS A 327 -14.22 1.83 1.88
N GLU A 328 -13.06 1.60 2.48
CA GLU A 328 -12.69 2.24 3.74
C GLU A 328 -12.09 3.64 3.53
N ILE A 329 -11.64 3.94 2.30
CA ILE A 329 -11.04 5.23 1.97
C ILE A 329 -12.03 6.14 1.25
N ILE A 330 -12.78 5.61 0.27
CA ILE A 330 -13.74 6.35 -0.55
C ILE A 330 -15.17 5.92 -0.19
N GLU A 331 -15.96 6.87 0.26
CA GLU A 331 -17.41 6.81 0.32
C GLU A 331 -17.97 7.43 -0.96
N ASP A 332 -18.52 6.57 -1.85
CA ASP A 332 -18.93 6.98 -3.20
C ASP A 332 -19.94 8.13 -3.18
N GLY A 333 -19.61 9.20 -3.91
CA GLY A 333 -20.41 10.42 -3.97
C GLY A 333 -20.19 11.42 -2.83
N MET A 334 -19.53 11.04 -1.74
CA MET A 334 -19.29 11.92 -0.58
C MET A 334 -17.88 12.52 -0.57
N ASN A 335 -16.85 11.68 -0.59
CA ASN A 335 -15.45 12.11 -0.56
C ASN A 335 -14.64 11.62 -1.78
N GLY A 336 -15.33 11.11 -2.80
CA GLY A 336 -14.74 10.60 -4.03
C GLY A 336 -15.72 9.74 -4.82
N PHE A 337 -15.24 9.11 -5.87
CA PHE A 337 -16.11 8.34 -6.76
C PHE A 337 -15.50 6.97 -7.07
N LEU A 338 -16.35 5.94 -7.00
CA LEU A 338 -16.01 4.57 -7.37
C LEU A 338 -16.62 4.20 -8.73
N VAL A 339 -15.87 3.48 -9.53
CA VAL A 339 -16.28 3.01 -10.86
C VAL A 339 -16.10 1.50 -10.91
N LYS A 340 -17.07 0.81 -11.49
CA LYS A 340 -16.99 -0.64 -11.72
C LYS A 340 -15.64 -1.01 -12.36
N PRO A 341 -14.97 -2.06 -11.87
CA PRO A 341 -13.65 -2.43 -12.33
C PRO A 341 -13.55 -2.52 -13.85
N PHE A 342 -12.62 -1.72 -14.38
CA PHE A 342 -12.16 -1.69 -15.77
C PHE A 342 -13.16 -1.19 -16.81
N ASP A 343 -14.26 -0.58 -16.36
CA ASP A 343 -15.20 0.13 -17.24
C ASP A 343 -14.65 1.55 -17.54
N MET A 344 -13.89 1.64 -18.65
CA MET A 344 -13.19 2.86 -19.03
C MET A 344 -14.14 3.97 -19.46
N ASP A 345 -15.30 3.61 -20.05
CA ASP A 345 -16.30 4.58 -20.48
C ASP A 345 -16.96 5.24 -19.29
N LYS A 346 -17.42 4.45 -18.31
CA LYS A 346 -17.98 5.00 -17.08
C LYS A 346 -16.94 5.76 -16.25
N TYR A 347 -15.67 5.36 -16.32
CA TYR A 347 -14.61 6.09 -15.64
C TYR A 347 -14.44 7.49 -16.25
N ALA A 348 -14.35 7.57 -17.57
CA ALA A 348 -14.27 8.86 -18.26
C ALA A 348 -15.52 9.73 -18.01
N ASP A 349 -16.72 9.15 -18.08
CA ASP A 349 -17.97 9.88 -17.78
C ASP A 349 -17.99 10.43 -16.35
N LYS A 350 -17.50 9.66 -15.37
CA LYS A 350 -17.43 10.11 -13.98
C LYS A 350 -16.45 11.28 -13.82
N VAL A 351 -15.27 11.20 -14.44
CA VAL A 351 -14.27 12.29 -14.43
C VAL A 351 -14.84 13.53 -15.13
N LEU A 352 -15.50 13.39 -16.27
CA LEU A 352 -16.13 14.49 -16.99
C LEU A 352 -17.16 15.22 -16.12
N ARG A 353 -18.10 14.48 -15.54
CA ARG A 353 -19.13 15.05 -14.66
C ARG A 353 -18.55 15.76 -13.46
N LEU A 354 -17.47 15.21 -12.90
CA LEU A 354 -16.78 15.85 -11.79
C LEU A 354 -16.08 17.13 -12.23
N ALA A 355 -15.45 17.14 -13.40
CA ALA A 355 -14.75 18.30 -13.94
C ALA A 355 -15.71 19.45 -14.26
N ASP A 356 -16.90 19.14 -14.86
CA ASP A 356 -17.95 20.12 -15.19
C ASP A 356 -18.61 20.71 -13.94
N ASN A 357 -18.67 19.95 -12.84
CA ASN A 357 -19.38 20.32 -11.62
C ASN A 357 -18.43 20.40 -10.40
N PHE A 358 -17.15 20.71 -10.62
CA PHE A 358 -16.17 20.76 -9.54
C PHE A 358 -16.51 21.86 -8.53
N LYS A 359 -16.69 21.47 -7.25
CA LYS A 359 -17.07 22.37 -6.16
C LYS A 359 -16.03 22.36 -5.05
N VAL A 360 -15.86 23.49 -4.38
CA VAL A 360 -14.96 23.62 -3.22
C VAL A 360 -15.40 22.69 -2.09
N ASP A 361 -16.69 22.41 -1.95
CA ASP A 361 -17.21 21.52 -0.92
C ASP A 361 -16.66 20.08 -1.05
N TYR A 362 -16.43 19.61 -2.28
CA TYR A 362 -15.76 18.32 -2.48
C TYR A 362 -14.36 18.31 -1.87
N VAL A 363 -13.58 19.38 -2.07
CA VAL A 363 -12.22 19.50 -1.53
C VAL A 363 -12.23 19.37 -0.02
N MET A 364 -13.15 20.08 0.66
CA MET A 364 -13.26 20.03 2.12
C MET A 364 -13.72 18.68 2.64
N ASN A 365 -14.70 18.06 1.99
CA ASN A 365 -15.18 16.72 2.36
C ASN A 365 -14.06 15.68 2.25
N VAL A 366 -13.29 15.73 1.16
CA VAL A 366 -12.15 14.84 0.93
C VAL A 366 -11.10 15.03 2.02
N MET A 367 -10.71 16.26 2.33
CA MET A 367 -9.72 16.55 3.37
C MET A 367 -10.21 16.10 4.74
N ASN A 368 -11.44 16.43 5.12
CA ASN A 368 -12.00 16.05 6.43
C ASN A 368 -12.03 14.53 6.61
N SER A 369 -12.30 13.77 5.56
CA SER A 369 -12.32 12.31 5.62
C SER A 369 -10.95 11.69 5.94
N MET A 370 -9.86 12.44 5.76
CA MET A 370 -8.49 12.02 6.06
C MET A 370 -8.08 12.28 7.52
N GLU A 371 -8.83 13.05 8.29
CA GLU A 371 -8.50 13.37 9.70
C GLU A 371 -8.30 12.12 10.56
N ARG A 372 -9.06 11.06 10.31
CA ARG A 372 -8.92 9.77 11.02
C ARG A 372 -7.57 9.09 10.80
N LEU A 373 -6.89 9.40 9.69
CA LEU A 373 -5.59 8.85 9.32
C LEU A 373 -4.42 9.75 9.75
N MET A 374 -4.69 10.83 10.48
CA MET A 374 -3.62 11.65 11.04
C MET A 374 -2.70 10.81 11.94
N PRO A 375 -1.37 11.05 11.90
CA PRO A 375 -0.40 10.29 12.67
C PRO A 375 -0.76 10.15 14.14
N GLU A 376 -1.22 11.25 14.78
CA GLU A 376 -1.63 11.27 16.19
C GLU A 376 -2.87 10.42 16.51
N ASN A 377 -3.72 10.12 15.53
CA ASN A 377 -4.88 9.25 15.72
C ASN A 377 -4.50 7.78 15.51
N VAL A 378 -3.74 7.50 14.46
CA VAL A 378 -3.32 6.13 14.15
C VAL A 378 -2.35 5.58 15.20
N VAL A 379 -1.41 6.40 15.70
CA VAL A 379 -0.46 5.94 16.73
C VAL A 379 -1.15 5.56 18.04
N LYS A 380 -2.28 6.18 18.38
CA LYS A 380 -3.09 5.80 19.55
C LYS A 380 -3.60 4.36 19.45
N LEU A 381 -4.01 3.93 18.24
CA LEU A 381 -4.45 2.55 17.99
C LEU A 381 -3.30 1.56 18.20
N TRP A 382 -2.11 1.89 17.73
CA TRP A 382 -0.92 1.06 17.94
C TRP A 382 -0.54 0.95 19.41
N ILE A 383 -0.54 2.06 20.15
CA ILE A 383 -0.24 2.06 21.60
C ILE A 383 -1.31 1.28 22.37
N SER A 384 -2.59 1.42 22.00
CA SER A 384 -3.66 0.64 22.61
C SER A 384 -3.46 -0.86 22.39
N LEU A 385 -3.10 -1.26 21.16
CA LEU A 385 -2.79 -2.64 20.82
C LEU A 385 -1.60 -3.15 21.65
N PHE A 386 -0.50 -2.42 21.70
CA PHE A 386 0.68 -2.81 22.46
C PHE A 386 0.39 -2.99 23.95
N ASN A 387 -0.34 -2.04 24.53
CA ASN A 387 -0.73 -2.11 25.95
C ASN A 387 -1.65 -3.29 26.25
N SER A 388 -2.54 -3.66 25.33
CA SER A 388 -3.40 -4.84 25.51
C SER A 388 -2.61 -6.14 25.53
N GLU A 389 -1.58 -6.26 24.70
CA GLU A 389 -0.74 -7.45 24.62
C GLU A 389 0.21 -7.57 25.83
N MET A 390 0.64 -6.45 26.39
CA MET A 390 1.47 -6.45 27.61
C MET A 390 0.67 -6.83 28.87
N LYS A 391 -0.62 -6.43 28.95
CA LYS A 391 -1.50 -6.79 30.08
C LYS A 391 -1.89 -8.27 30.11
N CYS A 392 -1.92 -8.94 28.98
CA CYS A 392 -2.18 -10.39 28.90
C CYS A 392 -1.05 -11.27 29.46
N GLN A 393 0.03 -10.69 30.01
CA GLN A 393 1.14 -11.41 30.64
C GLN A 393 1.02 -11.49 32.19
N LEU A 394 0.05 -10.79 32.80
CA LEU A 394 -0.25 -10.81 34.23
C LEU A 394 -1.46 -11.73 34.52
#